data_791d9f6b85e2cdbee312234cf6427eab
#
_entry.id   791d9f6b85e2cdbee312234cf6427eab
#
_cell.length_a   1.000
_cell.length_b   1.000
_cell.length_c   1.000
_cell.angle_alpha   90.00
_cell.angle_beta   90.00
_cell.angle_gamma   90.00
#
_symmetry.space_group_name_H-M   'P 1'
#
loop_
_entity.id
_entity.type
_entity.pdbx_description
1 polymer ?
#
loop_
_entity_poly.entity_id
_entity_poly.type
_entity_poly.pdbx_seq_one_letter_code
_entity_poly.pdbx_strand_id
1 'polypeptide(L)'
;MNITAKTLNRTALLALSPFVGILIWLIASGMAVQLSGLDGAEFASSEPLARPEALLSEAYGGLDAARETAIGTAESIKKQLDLYNRTNAEMTAISKLAATQAARPLAIYDAKITSKLGKPSTTIDTDKLRAQLFYLSNDSFKSYAVKIKLKSGDAMKMVLGGSEIGQAQTTMQAVQSHKAAVGVNAGGFADGGGKRYPLSNTIVDGKYVTGFEASYSDLFFVGMNDKNKLIGGKFASKDKLDALKPKYGASFVPVLLRGGAAQSIPLKWQVSPRRAPRTVIANYKDDQLLILVTDGYNEAGSSGATLGELQDLLKGYGAIDAYNLDGGGSSSLVFNGKLINKPSDGSLRKLPTHFLFFK
;
A
#
# COMPACT_ATOMS: atom_id res chain seq x y z
N MET A 1 -8.01 1.33 11.31
CA MET A 1 -7.17 0.53 12.24
C MET A 1 -8.13 -0.32 13.07
N ASN A 2 -8.29 -1.61 12.73
CA ASN A 2 -9.16 -2.50 13.52
C ASN A 2 -8.42 -2.91 14.79
N ILE A 3 -8.80 -2.29 15.90
CA ILE A 3 -8.31 -2.68 17.23
C ILE A 3 -8.99 -4.01 17.56
N THR A 4 -8.23 -5.09 17.59
CA THR A 4 -8.76 -6.40 17.97
C THR A 4 -9.05 -6.42 19.49
N ALA A 5 -10.06 -7.17 19.91
CA ALA A 5 -10.41 -7.35 21.34
C ALA A 5 -9.18 -7.76 22.19
N LYS A 6 -8.23 -8.47 21.59
CA LYS A 6 -6.96 -8.89 22.20
C LYS A 6 -6.02 -7.71 22.50
N THR A 7 -6.02 -6.69 21.64
CA THR A 7 -5.22 -5.46 21.83
C THR A 7 -5.87 -4.56 22.88
N LEU A 8 -7.21 -4.48 22.88
CA LEU A 8 -7.96 -3.71 23.88
C LEU A 8 -7.78 -4.31 25.30
N ASN A 9 -7.84 -5.64 25.43
CA ASN A 9 -7.60 -6.32 26.72
C ASN A 9 -6.16 -6.17 27.23
N ARG A 10 -5.16 -6.17 26.32
CA ARG A 10 -3.76 -5.94 26.73
C ARG A 10 -3.50 -4.51 27.20
N THR A 11 -4.06 -3.51 26.53
CA THR A 11 -3.93 -2.10 26.95
C THR A 11 -4.71 -1.83 28.25
N ALA A 12 -5.88 -2.41 28.43
CA ALA A 12 -6.65 -2.33 29.68
C ALA A 12 -5.91 -2.99 30.84
N LEU A 13 -5.32 -4.18 30.66
CA LEU A 13 -4.49 -4.86 31.67
C LEU A 13 -3.24 -4.05 32.06
N LEU A 14 -2.57 -3.42 31.09
CA LEU A 14 -1.40 -2.57 31.34
C LEU A 14 -1.78 -1.27 32.08
N ALA A 15 -2.95 -0.70 31.80
CA ALA A 15 -3.46 0.48 32.48
C ALA A 15 -3.89 0.19 33.93
N LEU A 16 -4.42 -1.01 34.20
CA LEU A 16 -4.86 -1.45 35.52
C LEU A 16 -3.72 -2.00 36.40
N SER A 17 -2.61 -2.44 35.80
CA SER A 17 -1.53 -3.11 36.53
C SER A 17 -0.93 -2.29 37.66
N PRO A 18 -0.72 -0.95 37.61
CA PRO A 18 -0.22 -0.20 38.73
C PRO A 18 -1.21 -0.15 39.91
N PHE A 19 -2.51 -0.09 39.63
CA PHE A 19 -3.53 -0.06 40.67
C PHE A 19 -3.67 -1.44 41.35
N VAL A 20 -3.56 -2.52 40.62
CA VAL A 20 -3.51 -3.89 41.17
C VAL A 20 -2.26 -4.09 42.02
N GLY A 21 -1.11 -3.56 41.59
CA GLY A 21 0.13 -3.61 42.34
C GLY A 21 0.04 -2.86 43.68
N ILE A 22 -0.55 -1.67 43.70
CA ILE A 22 -0.80 -0.89 44.92
C ILE A 22 -1.78 -1.61 45.86
N LEU A 23 -2.84 -2.22 45.31
CA LEU A 23 -3.81 -2.96 46.11
C LEU A 23 -3.18 -4.20 46.77
N ILE A 24 -2.38 -4.96 46.02
CA ILE A 24 -1.64 -6.13 46.52
C ILE A 24 -0.64 -5.69 47.60
N TRP A 25 0.05 -4.57 47.40
CA TRP A 25 1.01 -4.04 48.36
C TRP A 25 0.30 -3.59 49.65
N LEU A 26 -0.86 -2.92 49.57
CA LEU A 26 -1.68 -2.52 50.74
C LEU A 26 -2.17 -3.76 51.52
N ILE A 27 -2.58 -4.82 50.84
CA ILE A 27 -2.98 -6.08 51.47
C ILE A 27 -1.77 -6.79 52.10
N ALA A 28 -0.63 -6.84 51.41
CA ALA A 28 0.58 -7.53 51.87
C ALA A 28 1.33 -6.75 52.99
N SER A 29 1.24 -5.43 53.01
CA SER A 29 1.89 -4.60 54.03
C SER A 29 1.16 -4.62 55.38
N GLY A 30 0.02 -5.29 55.47
CA GLY A 30 -0.69 -5.46 56.76
C GLY A 30 -1.08 -4.15 57.42
N MET A 31 -1.27 -3.04 56.61
CA MET A 31 -1.84 -1.82 57.13
C MET A 31 -3.30 -2.05 57.48
N ALA A 32 -3.52 -2.69 58.62
CA ALA A 32 -4.78 -2.61 59.33
C ALA A 32 -4.95 -1.16 59.73
N VAL A 33 -5.98 -0.49 59.23
CA VAL A 33 -6.46 0.75 59.85
C VAL A 33 -6.97 0.29 61.20
N GLN A 34 -6.14 0.40 62.21
CA GLN A 34 -6.56 0.27 63.59
C GLN A 34 -7.47 1.45 63.89
N LEU A 35 -8.76 1.23 63.84
CA LEU A 35 -9.73 2.03 64.54
C LEU A 35 -9.51 1.70 66.02
N SER A 36 -8.50 2.34 66.60
CA SER A 36 -8.26 2.25 68.02
C SER A 36 -9.42 2.89 68.75
N GLY A 37 -10.13 2.10 69.53
CA GLY A 37 -10.89 2.53 70.65
C GLY A 37 -12.37 2.77 70.48
N LEU A 38 -13.11 1.67 70.40
CA LEU A 38 -14.42 1.59 71.00
C LEU A 38 -14.44 0.31 71.85
N ASP A 39 -13.52 0.22 72.82
CA ASP A 39 -13.72 -0.67 73.96
C ASP A 39 -14.59 0.08 74.96
N GLY A 40 -15.83 -0.46 75.10
CA GLY A 40 -16.72 -0.06 76.19
C GLY A 40 -16.13 -0.50 77.51
N ALA A 41 -15.41 0.39 78.15
CA ALA A 41 -14.95 0.16 79.51
C ALA A 41 -15.18 1.42 80.31
N GLU A 42 -16.00 1.20 81.27
CA GLU A 42 -16.04 1.84 82.62
C GLU A 42 -16.14 3.39 82.68
N PHE A 43 -17.38 3.81 82.85
CA PHE A 43 -17.66 5.06 83.52
C PHE A 43 -17.33 4.94 85.02
N ALA A 44 -16.12 5.26 85.40
CA ALA A 44 -15.78 5.58 86.78
C ALA A 44 -14.39 6.24 86.87
N SER A 45 -14.32 7.53 86.71
CA SER A 45 -13.56 8.43 87.64
C SER A 45 -13.77 9.87 87.19
N SER A 46 -14.20 10.66 88.11
CA SER A 46 -14.37 12.09 87.95
C SER A 46 -13.02 12.81 88.02
N GLU A 47 -12.37 12.89 86.84
CA GLU A 47 -11.41 13.97 86.60
C GLU A 47 -12.14 15.12 85.91
N PRO A 48 -11.82 16.35 86.26
CA PRO A 48 -12.47 17.50 85.65
C PRO A 48 -12.18 17.50 84.16
N LEU A 49 -13.26 17.37 83.36
CA LEU A 49 -13.20 17.52 81.92
C LEU A 49 -12.35 18.76 81.60
N ALA A 50 -11.22 18.53 80.91
CA ALA A 50 -10.43 19.57 80.27
C ALA A 50 -11.39 20.54 79.59
N ARG A 51 -11.24 21.84 79.84
CA ARG A 51 -12.17 22.88 79.40
C ARG A 51 -12.52 22.66 77.91
N PRO A 52 -13.81 22.70 77.58
CA PRO A 52 -14.25 22.44 76.16
C PRO A 52 -13.53 23.31 75.12
N GLU A 53 -13.05 24.49 75.56
CA GLU A 53 -12.26 25.43 74.76
C GLU A 53 -10.90 24.88 74.30
N ALA A 54 -10.21 24.05 75.11
CA ALA A 54 -8.93 23.44 74.75
C ALA A 54 -9.11 22.34 73.66
N LEU A 55 -10.12 21.49 73.79
CA LEU A 55 -10.47 20.46 72.81
C LEU A 55 -10.96 21.06 71.49
N LEU A 56 -11.72 22.14 71.52
CA LEU A 56 -12.13 22.90 70.34
C LEU A 56 -10.93 23.58 69.68
N SER A 57 -10.00 24.15 70.41
CA SER A 57 -8.78 24.74 69.78
C SER A 57 -7.89 23.70 69.12
N GLU A 58 -7.74 22.51 69.73
CA GLU A 58 -6.97 21.40 69.09
C GLU A 58 -7.66 20.86 67.86
N ALA A 59 -8.99 20.72 67.87
CA ALA A 59 -9.78 20.31 66.73
C ALA A 59 -9.70 21.34 65.58
N TYR A 60 -9.78 22.62 65.83
CA TYR A 60 -9.61 23.67 64.81
C TYR A 60 -8.18 23.71 64.30
N GLY A 61 -7.17 23.54 65.09
CA GLY A 61 -5.78 23.43 64.65
C GLY A 61 -5.54 22.22 63.76
N GLY A 62 -6.16 21.06 64.05
CA GLY A 62 -6.12 19.87 63.23
C GLY A 62 -6.85 20.07 61.87
N LEU A 63 -7.98 20.80 61.91
CA LEU A 63 -8.72 21.11 60.69
C LEU A 63 -7.96 22.05 59.75
N ASP A 64 -7.31 23.07 60.30
CA ASP A 64 -6.49 24.00 59.50
C ASP A 64 -5.26 23.31 58.89
N ALA A 65 -4.57 22.44 59.62
CA ALA A 65 -3.46 21.64 59.13
C ALA A 65 -3.92 20.68 58.01
N ALA A 66 -5.07 20.02 58.19
CA ALA A 66 -5.65 19.17 57.18
C ALA A 66 -6.03 19.94 55.89
N ARG A 67 -6.58 21.15 56.05
CA ARG A 67 -6.92 22.05 54.94
C ARG A 67 -5.68 22.50 54.17
N GLU A 68 -4.62 22.91 54.85
CA GLU A 68 -3.35 23.28 54.19
C GLU A 68 -2.73 22.09 53.44
N THR A 69 -2.76 20.90 54.04
CA THR A 69 -2.29 19.67 53.38
C THR A 69 -3.11 19.33 52.13
N ALA A 70 -4.44 19.48 52.21
CA ALA A 70 -5.32 19.26 51.05
C ALA A 70 -5.06 20.26 49.93
N ILE A 71 -4.85 21.55 50.24
CA ILE A 71 -4.53 22.59 49.24
C ILE A 71 -3.18 22.29 48.60
N GLY A 72 -2.13 22.00 49.39
CA GLY A 72 -0.80 21.65 48.87
C GLY A 72 -0.81 20.39 47.97
N THR A 73 -1.63 19.40 48.35
CA THR A 73 -1.82 18.19 47.55
C THR A 73 -2.52 18.50 46.22
N ALA A 74 -3.58 19.31 46.25
CA ALA A 74 -4.30 19.74 45.05
C ALA A 74 -3.40 20.52 44.07
N GLU A 75 -2.57 21.42 44.59
CA GLU A 75 -1.57 22.14 43.76
C GLU A 75 -0.52 21.23 43.18
N SER A 76 -0.03 20.26 43.94
CA SER A 76 0.92 19.23 43.44
C SER A 76 0.31 18.39 42.32
N ILE A 77 -0.93 17.92 42.49
CA ILE A 77 -1.66 17.18 41.46
C ILE A 77 -1.83 18.04 40.21
N LYS A 78 -2.17 19.32 40.34
CA LYS A 78 -2.31 20.22 39.21
C LYS A 78 -0.98 20.40 38.45
N LYS A 79 0.13 20.59 39.17
CA LYS A 79 1.47 20.68 38.56
C LYS A 79 1.86 19.37 37.83
N GLN A 80 1.56 18.22 38.43
CA GLN A 80 1.82 16.93 37.80
C GLN A 80 0.97 16.73 36.55
N LEU A 81 -0.30 17.13 36.56
CA LEU A 81 -1.19 17.04 35.40
C LEU A 81 -0.70 17.95 34.26
N ASP A 82 -0.27 19.16 34.55
CA ASP A 82 0.30 20.08 33.57
C ASP A 82 1.59 19.52 32.95
N LEU A 83 2.47 18.96 33.79
CA LEU A 83 3.69 18.29 33.30
C LEU A 83 3.36 17.10 32.42
N TYR A 84 2.41 16.25 32.81
CA TYR A 84 1.94 15.11 32.03
C TYR A 84 1.39 15.54 30.66
N ASN A 85 0.55 16.58 30.63
CA ASN A 85 -0.04 17.11 29.41
C ASN A 85 1.03 17.67 28.45
N ARG A 86 2.02 18.42 29.00
CA ARG A 86 3.16 18.91 28.21
C ARG A 86 4.00 17.76 27.64
N THR A 87 4.34 16.77 28.46
CA THR A 87 5.12 15.61 28.03
C THR A 87 4.39 14.84 26.92
N ASN A 88 3.08 14.63 27.05
CA ASN A 88 2.30 13.99 26.00
C ASN A 88 2.26 14.78 24.69
N ALA A 89 2.15 16.11 24.77
CA ALA A 89 2.19 16.97 23.59
C ALA A 89 3.56 16.91 22.90
N GLU A 90 4.65 16.95 23.66
CA GLU A 90 6.02 16.82 23.15
C GLU A 90 6.27 15.45 22.53
N MET A 91 5.85 14.36 23.19
CA MET A 91 5.95 13.01 22.64
C MET A 91 5.19 12.87 21.31
N THR A 92 4.00 13.46 21.22
CA THR A 92 3.21 13.48 19.99
C THR A 92 3.94 14.26 18.88
N ALA A 93 4.50 15.41 19.20
CA ALA A 93 5.27 16.21 18.25
C ALA A 93 6.54 15.50 17.77
N ILE A 94 7.29 14.87 18.68
CA ILE A 94 8.47 14.06 18.37
C ILE A 94 8.10 12.87 17.48
N SER A 95 7.02 12.15 17.80
CA SER A 95 6.53 11.03 17.00
C SER A 95 6.16 11.46 15.59
N LYS A 96 5.47 12.59 15.44
CA LYS A 96 5.13 13.18 14.13
C LYS A 96 6.38 13.59 13.34
N LEU A 97 7.34 14.20 14.00
CA LEU A 97 8.61 14.59 13.38
C LEU A 97 9.41 13.38 12.93
N ALA A 98 9.52 12.35 13.78
CA ALA A 98 10.20 11.09 13.45
C ALA A 98 9.53 10.39 12.25
N ALA A 99 8.20 10.31 12.21
CA ALA A 99 7.46 9.76 11.07
C ALA A 99 7.72 10.55 9.77
N THR A 100 7.77 11.88 9.85
CA THR A 100 8.07 12.77 8.71
C THR A 100 9.50 12.53 8.21
N GLN A 101 10.48 12.44 9.10
CA GLN A 101 11.88 12.17 8.74
C GLN A 101 12.05 10.78 8.15
N ALA A 102 11.38 9.76 8.69
CA ALA A 102 11.39 8.39 8.17
C ALA A 102 10.79 8.31 6.74
N ALA A 103 9.76 9.11 6.43
CA ALA A 103 9.13 9.16 5.11
C ALA A 103 9.95 9.96 4.07
N ARG A 104 10.86 10.84 4.50
CA ARG A 104 11.61 11.76 3.63
C ARG A 104 12.40 11.07 2.52
N PRO A 105 13.15 9.97 2.75
CA PRO A 105 13.89 9.28 1.67
C PRO A 105 12.98 8.79 0.55
N LEU A 106 11.81 8.23 0.90
CA LEU A 106 10.82 7.76 -0.07
C LEU A 106 10.22 8.92 -0.87
N ALA A 107 9.95 10.06 -0.23
CA ALA A 107 9.45 11.26 -0.90
C ALA A 107 10.50 11.84 -1.87
N ILE A 108 11.78 11.88 -1.49
CA ILE A 108 12.88 12.31 -2.35
C ILE A 108 13.02 11.37 -3.55
N TYR A 109 12.92 10.07 -3.33
CA TYR A 109 13.01 9.06 -4.40
C TYR A 109 11.82 9.19 -5.35
N ASP A 110 10.59 9.36 -4.84
CA ASP A 110 9.38 9.59 -5.64
C ASP A 110 9.50 10.87 -6.50
N ALA A 111 10.00 11.96 -5.93
CA ALA A 111 10.26 13.20 -6.66
C ALA A 111 11.32 13.01 -7.76
N LYS A 112 12.38 12.24 -7.49
CA LYS A 112 13.42 11.90 -8.48
C LYS A 112 12.88 11.09 -9.66
N ILE A 113 11.99 10.11 -9.41
CA ILE A 113 11.32 9.38 -10.48
C ILE A 113 10.43 10.33 -11.28
N THR A 114 9.61 11.13 -10.59
CA THR A 114 8.69 12.07 -11.23
C THR A 114 9.43 13.09 -12.10
N SER A 115 10.58 13.60 -11.65
CA SER A 115 11.37 14.56 -12.44
C SER A 115 11.91 13.97 -13.74
N LYS A 116 12.17 12.66 -13.79
CA LYS A 116 12.60 11.96 -15.01
C LYS A 116 11.46 11.78 -16.02
N LEU A 117 10.23 11.67 -15.55
CA LEU A 117 9.02 11.56 -16.38
C LEU A 117 8.46 12.93 -16.77
N GLY A 118 8.88 13.99 -16.10
CA GLY A 118 8.40 15.37 -16.30
C GLY A 118 7.22 15.73 -15.40
N LYS A 119 6.44 16.73 -15.81
CA LYS A 119 5.25 17.15 -15.06
C LYS A 119 4.07 16.24 -15.38
N PRO A 120 3.39 15.65 -14.37
CA PRO A 120 2.20 14.87 -14.62
C PRO A 120 1.06 15.75 -15.17
N SER A 121 0.38 15.26 -16.18
CA SER A 121 -0.77 15.96 -16.76
C SER A 121 -2.02 15.83 -15.89
N THR A 122 -2.17 14.68 -15.25
CA THR A 122 -3.30 14.37 -14.37
C THR A 122 -2.85 13.44 -13.25
N THR A 123 -3.37 13.66 -12.05
CA THR A 123 -3.10 12.81 -10.88
C THR A 123 -4.41 12.36 -10.25
N ILE A 124 -4.52 11.07 -9.97
CA ILE A 124 -5.54 10.48 -9.09
C ILE A 124 -4.81 10.13 -7.79
N ASP A 125 -5.31 10.63 -6.66
CA ASP A 125 -4.75 10.33 -5.34
C ASP A 125 -5.89 9.99 -4.38
N THR A 126 -5.93 8.74 -3.93
CA THR A 126 -6.96 8.18 -3.06
C THR A 126 -6.32 7.35 -1.96
N ASP A 127 -7.11 6.78 -1.06
CA ASP A 127 -6.62 5.89 0.00
C ASP A 127 -6.04 4.58 -0.56
N LYS A 128 -6.50 4.13 -1.75
CA LYS A 128 -6.03 2.88 -2.36
C LYS A 128 -4.83 3.03 -3.27
N LEU A 129 -4.74 4.13 -4.03
CA LEU A 129 -3.63 4.36 -4.95
C LEU A 129 -3.35 5.84 -5.20
N ARG A 130 -2.12 6.10 -5.67
CA ARG A 130 -1.78 7.33 -6.38
C ARG A 130 -1.34 6.97 -7.79
N ALA A 131 -2.02 7.51 -8.80
CA ALA A 131 -1.70 7.31 -10.21
C ALA A 131 -1.47 8.66 -10.90
N GLN A 132 -0.35 8.79 -11.61
CA GLN A 132 0.06 10.01 -12.29
C GLN A 132 0.28 9.72 -13.77
N LEU A 133 -0.43 10.43 -14.65
CA LEU A 133 -0.36 10.30 -16.10
C LEU A 133 0.64 11.30 -16.69
N PHE A 134 1.50 10.84 -17.56
CA PHE A 134 2.49 11.62 -18.29
C PHE A 134 2.34 11.39 -19.79
N TYR A 135 2.43 12.47 -20.58
CA TYR A 135 2.53 12.44 -22.03
C TYR A 135 3.99 12.62 -22.40
N LEU A 136 4.54 11.65 -23.11
CA LEU A 136 5.94 11.60 -23.48
C LEU A 136 6.03 11.48 -25.00
N SER A 137 7.00 12.13 -25.62
CA SER A 137 7.23 12.05 -27.06
C SER A 137 8.71 12.08 -27.37
N ASN A 138 9.09 11.40 -28.42
CA ASN A 138 10.36 11.54 -29.10
C ASN A 138 10.10 11.67 -30.60
N ASP A 139 11.16 11.73 -31.40
CA ASP A 139 11.05 11.90 -32.86
C ASP A 139 10.38 10.72 -33.58
N SER A 140 10.33 9.53 -32.95
CA SER A 140 9.87 8.30 -33.57
C SER A 140 8.48 7.85 -33.14
N PHE A 141 8.06 8.16 -31.90
CA PHE A 141 6.76 7.73 -31.36
C PHE A 141 6.29 8.59 -30.19
N LYS A 142 4.98 8.60 -30.00
CA LYS A 142 4.33 9.12 -28.79
C LYS A 142 4.20 8.00 -27.77
N SER A 143 4.39 8.32 -26.50
CA SER A 143 4.20 7.37 -25.42
C SER A 143 3.47 8.00 -24.23
N TYR A 144 2.83 7.17 -23.48
CA TYR A 144 2.00 7.52 -22.33
C TYR A 144 2.45 6.69 -21.15
N ALA A 145 2.86 7.34 -20.08
CA ALA A 145 3.30 6.67 -18.88
C ALA A 145 2.31 6.92 -17.73
N VAL A 146 2.03 5.88 -16.97
CA VAL A 146 1.31 6.01 -15.70
C VAL A 146 2.20 5.48 -14.59
N LYS A 147 2.66 6.37 -13.71
CA LYS A 147 3.35 6.02 -12.48
C LYS A 147 2.31 5.73 -11.41
N ILE A 148 2.36 4.54 -10.79
CA ILE A 148 1.35 4.07 -9.85
C ILE A 148 2.00 3.65 -8.54
N LYS A 149 1.55 4.25 -7.44
CA LYS A 149 1.84 3.80 -6.08
C LYS A 149 0.60 3.12 -5.52
N LEU A 150 0.68 1.82 -5.30
CA LEU A 150 -0.37 1.06 -4.63
C LEU A 150 -0.29 1.31 -3.12
N LYS A 151 -1.40 1.69 -2.50
CA LYS A 151 -1.50 1.98 -1.06
C LYS A 151 -2.28 0.88 -0.32
N SER A 152 -3.02 0.05 -1.06
CA SER A 152 -3.79 -1.07 -0.50
C SER A 152 -3.66 -2.34 -1.34
N GLY A 153 -3.95 -3.50 -0.73
CA GLY A 153 -3.83 -4.82 -1.36
C GLY A 153 -4.87 -5.13 -2.42
N ASP A 154 -5.90 -4.32 -2.53
CA ASP A 154 -6.99 -4.44 -3.50
C ASP A 154 -6.94 -3.34 -4.58
N ALA A 155 -5.89 -2.53 -4.57
CA ALA A 155 -5.73 -1.42 -5.52
C ALA A 155 -5.42 -1.87 -6.95
N MET A 156 -4.95 -3.10 -7.16
CA MET A 156 -4.71 -3.68 -8.50
C MET A 156 -5.32 -5.07 -8.59
N LYS A 157 -5.93 -5.37 -9.74
CA LYS A 157 -6.40 -6.71 -10.10
C LYS A 157 -6.11 -6.98 -11.57
N MET A 158 -5.95 -8.25 -11.92
CA MET A 158 -6.13 -8.70 -13.27
C MET A 158 -7.55 -9.25 -13.44
N VAL A 159 -8.21 -8.89 -14.52
CA VAL A 159 -9.55 -9.36 -14.86
C VAL A 159 -9.56 -10.05 -16.23
N LEU A 160 -10.47 -11.01 -16.36
CA LEU A 160 -10.72 -11.67 -17.65
C LEU A 160 -11.61 -10.82 -18.53
N GLY A 161 -11.64 -11.13 -19.81
CA GLY A 161 -12.47 -10.46 -20.82
C GLY A 161 -13.97 -10.76 -20.74
N GLY A 162 -14.40 -11.45 -19.70
CA GLY A 162 -15.78 -11.80 -19.39
C GLY A 162 -15.85 -12.76 -18.23
N SER A 163 -17.04 -13.32 -17.96
CA SER A 163 -17.27 -14.28 -16.87
C SER A 163 -16.68 -15.67 -17.15
N GLU A 164 -16.41 -15.99 -18.42
CA GLU A 164 -15.91 -17.30 -18.85
C GLU A 164 -14.60 -17.15 -19.63
N ILE A 165 -13.78 -18.21 -19.57
CA ILE A 165 -12.56 -18.33 -20.38
C ILE A 165 -12.95 -18.37 -21.86
N GLY A 166 -12.23 -17.60 -22.68
CA GLY A 166 -12.49 -17.48 -24.12
C GLY A 166 -13.34 -16.27 -24.49
N GLN A 167 -13.96 -15.60 -23.53
CA GLN A 167 -14.60 -14.30 -23.74
C GLN A 167 -13.54 -13.18 -23.79
N ALA A 168 -13.87 -12.11 -24.49
CA ALA A 168 -13.00 -10.96 -24.67
C ALA A 168 -13.80 -9.66 -24.67
N GLN A 169 -13.24 -8.62 -24.03
CA GLN A 169 -13.78 -7.27 -23.99
C GLN A 169 -12.68 -6.24 -24.28
N THR A 170 -13.07 -5.00 -24.59
CA THR A 170 -12.10 -3.93 -24.73
C THR A 170 -11.62 -3.46 -23.35
N THR A 171 -10.41 -2.88 -23.29
CA THR A 171 -9.91 -2.28 -22.03
C THR A 171 -10.85 -1.22 -21.46
N MET A 172 -11.53 -0.46 -22.35
CA MET A 172 -12.55 0.51 -21.91
C MET A 172 -13.74 -0.18 -21.25
N GLN A 173 -14.26 -1.25 -21.85
CA GLN A 173 -15.36 -2.03 -21.25
C GLN A 173 -14.96 -2.64 -19.92
N ALA A 174 -13.73 -3.19 -19.81
CA ALA A 174 -13.19 -3.70 -18.55
C ALA A 174 -13.13 -2.61 -17.46
N VAL A 175 -12.62 -1.42 -17.80
CA VAL A 175 -12.57 -0.28 -16.86
C VAL A 175 -13.95 0.15 -16.40
N GLN A 176 -14.92 0.22 -17.33
CA GLN A 176 -16.28 0.66 -17.02
C GLN A 176 -17.04 -0.36 -16.17
N SER A 177 -17.01 -1.65 -16.56
CA SER A 177 -17.73 -2.71 -15.84
C SER A 177 -17.21 -2.92 -14.41
N HIS A 178 -15.90 -2.76 -14.20
CA HIS A 178 -15.27 -2.89 -12.89
C HIS A 178 -15.11 -1.57 -12.13
N LYS A 179 -15.51 -0.42 -12.71
CA LYS A 179 -15.36 0.93 -12.11
C LYS A 179 -13.91 1.25 -11.75
N ALA A 180 -12.96 0.81 -12.58
CA ALA A 180 -11.55 1.04 -12.34
C ALA A 180 -11.14 2.48 -12.69
N ALA A 181 -10.09 2.99 -12.05
CA ALA A 181 -9.52 4.32 -12.33
C ALA A 181 -8.57 4.29 -13.53
N VAL A 182 -7.81 3.20 -13.66
CA VAL A 182 -6.85 2.98 -14.75
C VAL A 182 -7.00 1.55 -15.24
N GLY A 183 -6.87 1.34 -16.55
CA GLY A 183 -6.85 0.03 -17.16
C GLY A 183 -5.86 -0.04 -18.31
N VAL A 184 -5.21 -1.18 -18.44
CA VAL A 184 -4.27 -1.48 -19.52
C VAL A 184 -4.45 -2.93 -19.95
N ASN A 185 -4.20 -3.23 -21.21
CA ASN A 185 -4.16 -4.61 -21.71
C ASN A 185 -3.04 -5.41 -21.00
N ALA A 186 -3.23 -6.73 -20.86
CA ALA A 186 -2.28 -7.56 -20.12
C ALA A 186 -1.53 -8.54 -21.04
N GLY A 187 -1.72 -9.84 -20.85
CA GLY A 187 -0.98 -10.89 -21.54
C GLY A 187 -1.37 -11.10 -22.99
N GLY A 188 -0.60 -11.96 -23.66
CA GLY A 188 -0.93 -12.42 -25.00
C GLY A 188 -2.14 -13.36 -25.02
N PHE A 189 -2.58 -13.69 -26.22
CA PHE A 189 -3.72 -14.57 -26.45
C PHE A 189 -3.58 -15.39 -27.72
N ALA A 190 -4.39 -16.45 -27.83
CA ALA A 190 -4.59 -17.24 -29.02
C ALA A 190 -6.07 -17.27 -29.37
N ASP A 191 -6.39 -17.15 -30.68
CA ASP A 191 -7.76 -17.28 -31.17
C ASP A 191 -8.04 -18.76 -31.55
N GLY A 192 -9.21 -19.25 -31.17
CA GLY A 192 -9.66 -20.60 -31.47
C GLY A 192 -11.16 -20.78 -31.31
N GLY A 193 -11.84 -21.34 -32.32
CA GLY A 193 -13.28 -21.60 -32.26
C GLY A 193 -14.16 -20.37 -32.02
N GLY A 194 -13.76 -19.20 -32.53
CA GLY A 194 -14.45 -17.94 -32.33
C GLY A 194 -14.25 -17.34 -30.92
N LYS A 195 -13.40 -17.93 -30.11
CA LYS A 195 -13.05 -17.51 -28.77
C LYS A 195 -11.60 -17.03 -28.69
N ARG A 196 -11.26 -16.27 -27.64
CA ARG A 196 -9.94 -15.70 -27.45
C ARG A 196 -9.39 -16.12 -26.09
N TYR A 197 -8.38 -16.98 -26.08
CA TYR A 197 -7.85 -17.61 -24.87
C TYR A 197 -6.58 -16.91 -24.41
N PRO A 198 -6.43 -16.64 -23.08
CA PRO A 198 -5.17 -16.13 -22.54
C PRO A 198 -3.99 -17.09 -22.85
N LEU A 199 -2.83 -16.51 -23.13
CA LEU A 199 -1.62 -17.26 -23.42
C LEU A 199 -0.98 -17.81 -22.14
N SER A 200 -0.69 -19.12 -22.12
CA SER A 200 0.11 -19.77 -21.06
C SER A 200 -0.38 -19.45 -19.62
N ASN A 201 0.54 -19.19 -18.68
CA ASN A 201 0.20 -18.96 -17.28
C ASN A 201 -0.59 -17.65 -17.10
N THR A 202 -1.83 -17.79 -16.72
CA THR A 202 -2.74 -16.71 -16.39
C THR A 202 -3.32 -16.97 -15.00
N ILE A 203 -3.09 -16.05 -14.05
CA ILE A 203 -3.47 -16.20 -12.65
C ILE A 203 -4.41 -15.06 -12.23
N VAL A 204 -5.56 -15.44 -11.68
CA VAL A 204 -6.57 -14.53 -11.12
C VAL A 204 -6.89 -14.97 -9.69
N ASP A 205 -6.76 -14.06 -8.72
CA ASP A 205 -6.98 -14.34 -7.29
C ASP A 205 -6.23 -15.59 -6.80
N GLY A 206 -4.96 -15.74 -7.24
CA GLY A 206 -4.09 -16.86 -6.87
C GLY A 206 -4.41 -18.20 -7.55
N LYS A 207 -5.38 -18.22 -8.48
CA LYS A 207 -5.77 -19.44 -9.21
C LYS A 207 -5.31 -19.40 -10.64
N TYR A 208 -4.75 -20.49 -11.12
CA TYR A 208 -4.41 -20.67 -12.54
C TYR A 208 -5.70 -20.83 -13.35
N VAL A 209 -5.90 -19.94 -14.30
CA VAL A 209 -7.10 -19.93 -15.15
C VAL A 209 -7.03 -21.02 -16.23
N THR A 210 -5.82 -21.20 -16.81
CA THR A 210 -5.55 -22.13 -17.93
C THR A 210 -4.68 -23.32 -17.51
N GLY A 211 -4.43 -23.51 -16.20
CA GLY A 211 -3.46 -24.46 -15.70
C GLY A 211 -2.04 -23.86 -15.69
N PHE A 212 -1.05 -24.66 -15.25
CA PHE A 212 0.36 -24.29 -15.31
C PHE A 212 1.01 -24.82 -16.57
N GLU A 213 1.77 -23.97 -17.23
CA GLU A 213 2.65 -24.32 -18.35
C GLU A 213 4.08 -23.84 -18.05
N ALA A 214 5.07 -24.72 -18.20
CA ALA A 214 6.47 -24.34 -18.04
C ALA A 214 6.85 -23.29 -19.08
N SER A 215 7.61 -22.28 -18.67
CA SER A 215 8.11 -21.26 -19.61
C SER A 215 9.02 -21.90 -20.66
N TYR A 216 8.75 -21.64 -21.91
CA TYR A 216 9.56 -22.11 -23.04
C TYR A 216 10.04 -20.93 -23.89
N SER A 217 11.16 -21.09 -24.57
CA SER A 217 11.76 -20.06 -25.43
C SER A 217 11.93 -18.74 -24.65
N ASP A 218 11.26 -17.68 -25.07
CA ASP A 218 11.28 -16.32 -24.48
C ASP A 218 10.00 -15.95 -23.74
N LEU A 219 9.05 -16.89 -23.61
CA LEU A 219 7.83 -16.71 -22.85
C LEU A 219 8.15 -16.53 -21.35
N PHE A 220 7.54 -15.55 -20.74
CA PHE A 220 7.65 -15.28 -19.30
C PHE A 220 6.27 -15.04 -18.69
N PHE A 221 6.20 -15.14 -17.37
CA PHE A 221 5.06 -14.69 -16.57
C PHE A 221 5.40 -13.36 -15.91
N VAL A 222 4.42 -12.45 -15.82
CA VAL A 222 4.49 -11.22 -15.03
C VAL A 222 3.18 -10.98 -14.30
N GLY A 223 3.28 -10.55 -13.05
CA GLY A 223 2.10 -10.27 -12.22
C GLY A 223 2.44 -9.66 -10.88
N MET A 224 1.46 -9.65 -10.01
CA MET A 224 1.58 -9.15 -8.64
C MET A 224 1.46 -10.31 -7.65
N ASN A 225 2.27 -10.28 -6.60
CA ASN A 225 2.16 -11.23 -5.50
C ASN A 225 1.21 -10.73 -4.39
N ASP A 226 1.05 -11.55 -3.34
CA ASP A 226 0.23 -11.25 -2.16
C ASP A 226 0.68 -10.00 -1.36
N LYS A 227 1.94 -9.55 -1.57
CA LYS A 227 2.52 -8.35 -0.96
C LYS A 227 2.48 -7.12 -1.88
N ASN A 228 1.72 -7.18 -2.98
CA ASN A 228 1.66 -6.11 -3.99
C ASN A 228 3.01 -5.76 -4.64
N LYS A 229 3.91 -6.74 -4.77
CA LYS A 229 5.16 -6.57 -5.49
C LYS A 229 5.04 -7.13 -6.90
N LEU A 230 5.60 -6.42 -7.89
CA LEU A 230 5.72 -6.94 -9.24
C LEU A 230 6.69 -8.12 -9.22
N ILE A 231 6.22 -9.24 -9.71
CA ILE A 231 6.99 -10.47 -9.89
C ILE A 231 6.95 -10.89 -11.35
N GLY A 232 8.00 -11.52 -11.80
CA GLY A 232 7.99 -12.04 -13.18
C GLY A 232 9.27 -12.80 -13.49
N GLY A 233 9.25 -13.50 -14.60
CA GLY A 233 10.38 -14.30 -15.07
C GLY A 233 9.94 -15.56 -15.77
N LYS A 234 10.91 -16.44 -16.03
CA LYS A 234 10.69 -17.77 -16.60
C LYS A 234 10.63 -18.81 -15.49
N PHE A 235 9.63 -19.65 -15.52
CA PHE A 235 9.38 -20.67 -14.50
C PHE A 235 9.32 -22.05 -15.14
N ALA A 236 10.24 -22.92 -14.76
CA ALA A 236 10.32 -24.31 -15.27
C ALA A 236 9.33 -25.24 -14.54
N SER A 237 8.84 -24.88 -13.35
CA SER A 237 7.86 -25.66 -12.60
C SER A 237 6.88 -24.76 -11.86
N LYS A 238 5.71 -25.32 -11.57
CA LYS A 238 4.63 -24.67 -10.83
C LYS A 238 5.10 -24.21 -9.44
N ASP A 239 5.84 -25.05 -8.73
CA ASP A 239 6.32 -24.76 -7.37
C ASP A 239 7.21 -23.52 -7.32
N LYS A 240 8.05 -23.29 -8.36
CA LYS A 240 8.89 -22.09 -8.45
C LYS A 240 8.08 -20.82 -8.63
N LEU A 241 6.97 -20.88 -9.36
CA LEU A 241 6.06 -19.74 -9.49
C LEU A 241 5.23 -19.56 -8.22
N ASP A 242 4.69 -20.63 -7.65
CA ASP A 242 3.89 -20.61 -6.42
C ASP A 242 4.68 -20.10 -5.21
N ALA A 243 6.00 -20.36 -5.15
CA ALA A 243 6.88 -19.83 -4.11
C ALA A 243 6.90 -18.30 -4.04
N LEU A 244 6.60 -17.60 -5.16
CA LEU A 244 6.45 -16.15 -5.22
C LEU A 244 5.06 -15.67 -4.78
N LYS A 245 4.13 -16.58 -4.49
CA LYS A 245 2.74 -16.31 -4.09
C LYS A 245 2.01 -15.37 -5.06
N PRO A 246 1.95 -15.72 -6.35
CA PRO A 246 1.30 -14.90 -7.36
C PRO A 246 -0.19 -14.76 -7.07
N LYS A 247 -0.68 -13.52 -7.05
CA LYS A 247 -2.10 -13.21 -6.88
C LYS A 247 -2.76 -12.95 -8.23
N TYR A 248 -2.09 -12.21 -9.08
CA TYR A 248 -2.53 -11.86 -10.43
C TYR A 248 -1.35 -11.94 -11.39
N GLY A 249 -1.60 -12.32 -12.62
CA GLY A 249 -0.59 -12.22 -13.66
C GLY A 249 -0.94 -12.91 -14.96
N ALA A 250 -0.17 -12.59 -15.99
CA ALA A 250 -0.31 -13.06 -17.36
C ALA A 250 1.05 -13.36 -17.97
N SER A 251 1.06 -14.03 -19.11
CA SER A 251 2.28 -14.38 -19.84
C SER A 251 2.40 -13.60 -21.14
N PHE A 252 3.63 -13.22 -21.48
CA PHE A 252 3.99 -12.64 -22.78
C PHE A 252 5.50 -12.73 -23.06
N VAL A 253 6.00 -11.98 -24.05
CA VAL A 253 7.38 -11.99 -24.56
C VAL A 253 7.84 -10.59 -24.98
N PRO A 254 9.14 -10.28 -24.87
CA PRO A 254 10.17 -10.78 -23.98
C PRO A 254 10.29 -9.97 -22.68
N VAL A 255 11.11 -10.41 -21.73
CA VAL A 255 11.57 -9.57 -20.60
C VAL A 255 12.47 -8.47 -21.14
N LEU A 256 12.25 -7.22 -20.68
CA LEU A 256 13.03 -6.05 -21.12
C LEU A 256 14.17 -5.72 -20.13
N LEU A 257 13.86 -5.58 -18.85
CA LEU A 257 14.85 -5.27 -17.83
C LEU A 257 14.77 -6.27 -16.68
N ARG A 258 15.92 -6.51 -16.04
CA ARG A 258 16.04 -7.27 -14.80
C ARG A 258 17.13 -6.65 -13.93
N GLY A 259 16.77 -6.27 -12.69
CA GLY A 259 17.71 -5.60 -11.79
C GLY A 259 18.30 -4.31 -12.36
N GLY A 260 17.58 -3.58 -13.21
CA GLY A 260 18.04 -2.38 -13.92
C GLY A 260 18.91 -2.64 -15.15
N ALA A 261 19.23 -3.92 -15.47
CA ALA A 261 20.01 -4.28 -16.63
C ALA A 261 19.11 -4.72 -17.80
N ALA A 262 19.44 -4.27 -19.03
CA ALA A 262 18.77 -4.69 -20.24
C ALA A 262 18.97 -6.21 -20.49
N GLN A 263 17.89 -6.89 -20.82
CA GLN A 263 17.92 -8.31 -21.16
C GLN A 263 18.14 -8.50 -22.66
N SER A 264 18.74 -9.61 -23.04
CA SER A 264 18.89 -9.96 -24.45
C SER A 264 17.51 -10.14 -25.09
N ILE A 265 17.26 -9.40 -26.18
CA ILE A 265 16.03 -9.53 -26.97
C ILE A 265 16.29 -10.54 -28.08
N PRO A 266 15.50 -11.63 -28.18
CA PRO A 266 15.64 -12.60 -29.29
C PRO A 266 15.52 -11.92 -30.66
N LEU A 267 16.33 -12.34 -31.61
CA LEU A 267 16.41 -11.72 -32.95
C LEU A 267 15.03 -11.60 -33.63
N LYS A 268 14.18 -12.63 -33.51
CA LYS A 268 12.82 -12.59 -34.06
C LYS A 268 12.01 -11.35 -33.62
N TRP A 269 12.18 -10.90 -32.34
CA TRP A 269 11.49 -9.72 -31.80
C TRP A 269 12.20 -8.41 -32.13
N GLN A 270 13.44 -8.44 -32.58
CA GLN A 270 14.15 -7.27 -33.05
C GLN A 270 13.76 -6.90 -34.49
N VAL A 271 13.30 -7.91 -35.29
CA VAL A 271 13.05 -7.73 -36.72
C VAL A 271 11.56 -7.75 -37.08
N SER A 272 10.72 -8.54 -36.37
CA SER A 272 9.31 -8.69 -36.74
C SER A 272 8.38 -8.79 -35.53
N PRO A 273 7.59 -7.74 -35.28
CA PRO A 273 7.67 -6.41 -35.87
C PRO A 273 8.82 -5.60 -35.23
N ARG A 274 9.66 -4.98 -36.06
CA ARG A 274 10.77 -4.14 -35.57
C ARG A 274 10.24 -2.98 -34.78
N ARG A 275 9.26 -2.25 -35.32
CA ARG A 275 8.54 -1.14 -34.65
C ARG A 275 7.07 -1.49 -34.54
N ALA A 276 6.47 -1.19 -33.39
CA ALA A 276 5.05 -1.42 -33.13
C ALA A 276 4.56 -0.55 -31.96
N PRO A 277 3.24 -0.39 -31.82
CA PRO A 277 2.66 -0.03 -30.53
C PRO A 277 3.09 -1.06 -29.49
N ARG A 278 3.44 -0.59 -28.29
CA ARG A 278 3.94 -1.44 -27.20
C ARG A 278 3.22 -1.14 -25.91
N THR A 279 3.10 -2.15 -25.08
CA THR A 279 2.62 -2.02 -23.70
C THR A 279 3.64 -2.65 -22.78
N VAL A 280 4.02 -1.93 -21.73
CA VAL A 280 5.03 -2.38 -20.75
C VAL A 280 4.51 -2.17 -19.34
N ILE A 281 4.78 -3.15 -18.49
CA ILE A 281 4.69 -3.01 -17.04
C ILE A 281 6.09 -3.10 -16.43
N ALA A 282 6.41 -2.17 -15.54
CA ALA A 282 7.70 -2.12 -14.86
C ALA A 282 7.52 -1.70 -13.40
N ASN A 283 8.56 -1.89 -12.59
CA ASN A 283 8.60 -1.39 -11.22
C ASN A 283 9.83 -0.53 -10.95
N TYR A 284 9.72 0.22 -9.87
CA TYR A 284 10.81 0.97 -9.27
C TYR A 284 11.31 0.31 -7.98
N LYS A 285 12.43 0.79 -7.44
CA LYS A 285 13.06 0.25 -6.23
C LYS A 285 12.16 0.27 -4.99
N ASP A 286 11.19 1.17 -4.95
CA ASP A 286 10.22 1.34 -3.87
C ASP A 286 8.86 0.68 -4.16
N ASP A 287 8.84 -0.30 -5.06
CA ASP A 287 7.68 -1.09 -5.48
C ASP A 287 6.59 -0.26 -6.21
N GLN A 288 6.81 1.03 -6.53
CA GLN A 288 5.92 1.75 -7.43
C GLN A 288 5.96 1.12 -8.82
N LEU A 289 4.82 1.14 -9.52
CA LEU A 289 4.72 0.61 -10.88
C LEU A 289 4.84 1.72 -11.92
N LEU A 290 5.32 1.35 -13.08
CA LEU A 290 5.27 2.14 -14.31
C LEU A 290 4.56 1.34 -15.38
N ILE A 291 3.44 1.84 -15.88
CA ILE A 291 2.81 1.39 -17.12
C ILE A 291 3.26 2.34 -18.21
N LEU A 292 3.79 1.79 -19.30
CA LEU A 292 4.19 2.57 -20.48
C LEU A 292 3.50 1.99 -21.71
N VAL A 293 2.76 2.84 -22.43
CA VAL A 293 2.11 2.48 -23.71
C VAL A 293 2.61 3.42 -24.79
N THR A 294 2.96 2.87 -25.96
CA THR A 294 3.39 3.66 -27.10
C THR A 294 2.40 3.54 -28.25
N ASP A 295 2.18 4.64 -28.96
CA ASP A 295 1.48 4.63 -30.23
C ASP A 295 2.38 4.09 -31.36
N GLY A 296 1.77 3.64 -32.43
CA GLY A 296 2.46 3.21 -33.66
C GLY A 296 1.49 2.97 -34.80
N TYR A 297 2.04 2.81 -36.01
CA TYR A 297 1.29 2.54 -37.25
C TYR A 297 0.14 3.53 -37.50
N ASN A 298 0.34 4.82 -37.22
CA ASN A 298 -0.67 5.83 -37.47
C ASN A 298 -0.17 6.93 -38.39
N GLU A 299 -1.11 7.58 -39.09
CA GLU A 299 -0.85 8.69 -40.03
C GLU A 299 -0.23 9.93 -39.41
N ALA A 300 -0.29 10.06 -38.06
CA ALA A 300 0.29 11.19 -37.31
C ALA A 300 1.81 11.06 -37.07
N GLY A 301 2.51 10.23 -37.84
CA GLY A 301 3.97 10.12 -37.82
C GLY A 301 4.56 9.23 -36.73
N SER A 302 3.74 8.44 -36.01
CA SER A 302 4.25 7.48 -35.04
C SER A 302 4.47 6.10 -35.69
N SER A 303 5.73 5.72 -35.86
CA SER A 303 6.11 4.40 -36.37
C SER A 303 6.07 3.31 -35.29
N GLY A 304 5.90 3.68 -34.05
CA GLY A 304 5.99 2.79 -32.89
C GLY A 304 7.41 2.62 -32.36
N ALA A 305 7.55 1.87 -31.26
CA ALA A 305 8.81 1.67 -30.58
C ALA A 305 9.45 0.33 -30.95
N THR A 306 10.77 0.29 -31.04
CA THR A 306 11.55 -0.94 -30.94
C THR A 306 11.65 -1.37 -29.47
N LEU A 307 11.90 -2.64 -29.21
CA LEU A 307 12.12 -3.12 -27.84
C LEU A 307 13.41 -2.57 -27.21
N GLY A 308 14.46 -2.33 -28.04
CA GLY A 308 15.69 -1.70 -27.57
C GLY A 308 15.47 -0.25 -27.11
N GLU A 309 14.75 0.56 -27.89
CA GLU A 309 14.38 1.92 -27.49
C GLU A 309 13.58 1.93 -26.16
N LEU A 310 12.71 0.94 -25.96
CA LEU A 310 11.99 0.80 -24.69
C LEU A 310 12.92 0.46 -23.53
N GLN A 311 13.92 -0.41 -23.74
CA GLN A 311 14.92 -0.71 -22.72
C GLN A 311 15.68 0.56 -22.30
N ASP A 312 16.11 1.38 -23.27
CA ASP A 312 16.84 2.62 -22.99
C ASP A 312 15.97 3.64 -22.26
N LEU A 313 14.72 3.83 -22.69
CA LEU A 313 13.76 4.70 -22.02
C LEU A 313 13.51 4.26 -20.56
N LEU A 314 13.22 2.99 -20.35
CA LEU A 314 12.91 2.45 -19.03
C LEU A 314 14.11 2.55 -18.08
N LYS A 315 15.33 2.32 -18.55
CA LYS A 315 16.57 2.57 -17.82
C LYS A 315 16.73 4.05 -17.48
N GLY A 316 16.50 4.92 -18.47
CA GLY A 316 16.51 6.39 -18.27
C GLY A 316 15.53 6.81 -17.18
N TYR A 317 14.34 6.25 -17.14
CA TYR A 317 13.35 6.52 -16.09
C TYR A 317 13.67 5.85 -14.74
N GLY A 318 14.64 4.92 -14.70
CA GLY A 318 15.09 4.27 -13.46
C GLY A 318 14.27 3.06 -13.07
N ALA A 319 13.61 2.41 -14.03
CA ALA A 319 12.94 1.14 -13.80
C ALA A 319 13.94 0.04 -13.45
N ILE A 320 13.53 -0.88 -12.57
CA ILE A 320 14.36 -2.00 -12.11
C ILE A 320 14.05 -3.26 -12.92
N ASP A 321 12.81 -3.72 -12.87
CA ASP A 321 12.34 -4.83 -13.71
C ASP A 321 11.30 -4.28 -14.69
N ALA A 322 11.32 -4.77 -15.93
CA ALA A 322 10.37 -4.36 -16.94
C ALA A 322 10.02 -5.52 -17.89
N TYR A 323 8.75 -5.61 -18.18
CA TYR A 323 8.18 -6.72 -18.95
C TYR A 323 7.31 -6.16 -20.07
N ASN A 324 7.58 -6.63 -21.28
CA ASN A 324 6.73 -6.33 -22.44
C ASN A 324 5.41 -7.09 -22.27
N LEU A 325 4.30 -6.43 -22.48
CA LEU A 325 2.96 -7.00 -22.54
C LEU A 325 2.50 -7.08 -23.98
N ASP A 326 1.29 -7.61 -24.24
CA ASP A 326 0.75 -7.68 -25.58
C ASP A 326 0.72 -6.29 -26.22
N GLY A 327 1.19 -6.22 -27.47
CA GLY A 327 1.44 -4.98 -28.19
C GLY A 327 0.60 -4.85 -29.46
N GLY A 328 1.06 -4.02 -30.40
CA GLY A 328 0.34 -3.80 -31.66
C GLY A 328 -1.06 -3.24 -31.42
N GLY A 329 -2.05 -3.78 -32.12
CA GLY A 329 -3.46 -3.40 -31.97
C GLY A 329 -4.08 -3.67 -30.60
N SER A 330 -3.39 -4.45 -29.74
CA SER A 330 -3.83 -4.70 -28.36
C SER A 330 -3.47 -3.56 -27.40
N SER A 331 -2.46 -2.74 -27.75
CA SER A 331 -2.00 -1.65 -26.89
C SER A 331 -3.11 -0.66 -26.56
N SER A 332 -3.51 -0.62 -25.30
CA SER A 332 -4.64 0.21 -24.84
C SER A 332 -4.45 0.66 -23.41
N LEU A 333 -4.54 1.97 -23.19
CA LEU A 333 -4.43 2.64 -21.87
C LEU A 333 -5.67 3.48 -21.65
N VAL A 334 -6.40 3.18 -20.60
CA VAL A 334 -7.55 3.97 -20.12
C VAL A 334 -7.19 4.61 -18.79
N PHE A 335 -7.41 5.92 -18.68
CA PHE A 335 -7.15 6.67 -17.45
C PHE A 335 -8.37 7.54 -17.13
N ASN A 336 -8.94 7.35 -15.93
CA ASN A 336 -10.14 8.06 -15.47
C ASN A 336 -11.28 8.04 -16.49
N GLY A 337 -11.56 6.86 -17.06
CA GLY A 337 -12.63 6.63 -18.04
C GLY A 337 -12.35 7.17 -19.45
N LYS A 338 -11.15 7.69 -19.72
CA LYS A 338 -10.74 8.18 -21.06
C LYS A 338 -9.68 7.28 -21.68
N LEU A 339 -9.84 6.97 -22.95
CA LEU A 339 -8.80 6.33 -23.75
C LEU A 339 -7.66 7.33 -23.98
N ILE A 340 -6.42 6.94 -23.65
CA ILE A 340 -5.27 7.84 -23.66
C ILE A 340 -4.46 7.71 -24.94
N ASN A 341 -4.15 6.48 -25.33
CA ASN A 341 -3.38 6.21 -26.55
C ASN A 341 -4.31 6.10 -27.77
N LYS A 342 -3.72 6.12 -28.96
CA LYS A 342 -4.43 5.92 -30.23
C LYS A 342 -4.23 4.46 -30.70
N PRO A 343 -5.26 3.59 -30.65
CA PRO A 343 -5.14 2.23 -31.12
C PRO A 343 -4.76 2.16 -32.61
N SER A 344 -3.79 1.31 -32.95
CA SER A 344 -3.33 1.18 -34.34
C SER A 344 -4.36 0.52 -35.30
N ASP A 345 -5.29 -0.27 -34.73
CA ASP A 345 -6.39 -0.88 -35.48
C ASP A 345 -7.56 0.10 -35.77
N GLY A 346 -7.40 1.39 -35.41
CA GLY A 346 -8.47 2.39 -35.50
C GLY A 346 -9.54 2.28 -34.40
N SER A 347 -9.64 1.14 -33.74
CA SER A 347 -10.56 0.86 -32.64
C SER A 347 -9.91 -0.03 -31.58
N LEU A 348 -10.50 -0.06 -30.37
CA LEU A 348 -10.02 -0.93 -29.31
C LEU A 348 -10.28 -2.40 -29.64
N ARG A 349 -9.23 -3.22 -29.56
CA ARG A 349 -9.32 -4.67 -29.70
C ARG A 349 -9.93 -5.29 -28.45
N LYS A 350 -10.83 -6.27 -28.62
CA LYS A 350 -11.33 -7.10 -27.53
C LYS A 350 -10.23 -8.07 -27.08
N LEU A 351 -9.92 -8.13 -25.81
CA LEU A 351 -8.82 -8.89 -25.23
C LEU A 351 -9.31 -9.76 -24.07
N PRO A 352 -8.67 -10.91 -23.83
CA PRO A 352 -9.09 -11.81 -22.77
C PRO A 352 -8.59 -11.43 -21.37
N THR A 353 -7.61 -10.52 -21.25
CA THR A 353 -7.02 -10.13 -19.97
C THR A 353 -6.67 -8.64 -19.90
N HIS A 354 -6.90 -8.04 -18.72
CA HIS A 354 -6.60 -6.63 -18.46
C HIS A 354 -6.04 -6.47 -17.04
N PHE A 355 -5.06 -5.57 -16.85
CA PHE A 355 -4.68 -5.07 -15.54
C PHE A 355 -5.51 -3.82 -15.23
N LEU A 356 -6.21 -3.84 -14.10
CA LEU A 356 -7.05 -2.74 -13.63
C LEU A 356 -6.57 -2.22 -12.28
N PHE A 357 -6.66 -0.89 -12.11
CA PHE A 357 -6.25 -0.20 -10.89
C PHE A 357 -7.44 0.60 -10.34
N PHE A 358 -7.66 0.50 -9.04
CA PHE A 358 -8.88 0.94 -8.34
C PHE A 358 -8.60 2.12 -7.40
N LYS A 359 -9.55 3.06 -7.38
CA LYS A 359 -9.56 4.21 -6.46
C LYS A 359 -10.45 3.95 -5.24
#